data_704f44244de85f7fafa4698b2adfe189
#
_entry.id   704f44244de85f7fafa4698b2adfe189
#
_cell.length_a   1.000
_cell.length_b   1.000
_cell.length_c   1.000
_cell.angle_alpha   90.00
_cell.angle_beta   90.00
_cell.angle_gamma   90.00
#
_symmetry.space_group_name_H-M   'P 1'
#
loop_
_entity.id
_entity.type
_entity.pdbx_description
1 polymer ?
#
loop_
_entity_poly.entity_id
_entity_poly.type
_entity_poly.pdbx_seq_one_letter_code
_entity_poly.pdbx_strand_id
1 'polypeptide(L)'
;MQHLDHLSDTQQSLVLELINRTTHHDGTPPIAEHILLHLRYGGDKADSHLLVEKDNQVIGYAHLDQTDLVAGPCVELVVDPSYRGAGVGKALLSEVIKICGKSLRLWVHGEAEVAHSLAASFNFEKIRTVLQMSKSLSDIQPLPAIDKEIIIRSFLPGIDSDDWLQLNNKVLKIIQSRAAGRYLI
;
A
#
# COMPACT_ATOMS: atom_id res chain seq x y z
N MET A 1 -17.21 6.27 -13.97
CA MET A 1 -15.81 6.10 -13.54
C MET A 1 -14.98 7.19 -14.19
N GLN A 2 -14.11 7.82 -13.42
CA GLN A 2 -13.22 8.91 -13.85
C GLN A 2 -11.79 8.45 -13.65
N HIS A 3 -10.90 8.79 -14.58
CA HIS A 3 -9.45 8.64 -14.46
C HIS A 3 -8.83 10.03 -14.41
N LEU A 4 -8.06 10.33 -13.37
CA LEU A 4 -7.57 11.66 -13.02
C LEU A 4 -6.09 11.58 -12.63
N ASP A 5 -5.30 12.55 -13.08
CA ASP A 5 -3.91 12.71 -12.64
C ASP A 5 -3.83 13.42 -11.27
N HIS A 6 -4.87 14.22 -10.93
CA HIS A 6 -4.98 14.93 -9.66
C HIS A 6 -6.42 14.97 -9.19
N LEU A 7 -6.61 14.88 -7.88
CA LEU A 7 -7.92 15.06 -7.24
C LEU A 7 -8.13 16.54 -6.88
N SER A 8 -9.34 17.05 -7.11
CA SER A 8 -9.78 18.29 -6.48
C SER A 8 -9.95 18.11 -4.96
N ASP A 9 -9.97 19.20 -4.20
CA ASP A 9 -10.18 19.15 -2.73
C ASP A 9 -11.47 18.42 -2.36
N THR A 10 -12.53 18.59 -3.16
CA THR A 10 -13.79 17.88 -2.96
C THR A 10 -13.64 16.38 -3.20
N GLN A 11 -13.00 15.97 -4.29
CA GLN A 11 -12.75 14.56 -4.60
C GLN A 11 -11.85 13.91 -3.56
N GLN A 12 -10.80 14.60 -3.13
CA GLN A 12 -9.92 14.16 -2.05
C GLN A 12 -10.70 13.89 -0.77
N SER A 13 -11.57 14.82 -0.36
CA SER A 13 -12.42 14.67 0.82
C SER A 13 -13.34 13.45 0.71
N LEU A 14 -13.99 13.25 -0.44
CA LEU A 14 -14.86 12.11 -0.68
C LEU A 14 -14.11 10.76 -0.68
N VAL A 15 -12.88 10.73 -1.21
CA VAL A 15 -12.01 9.54 -1.16
C VAL A 15 -11.61 9.23 0.27
N LEU A 16 -11.21 10.23 1.06
CA LEU A 16 -10.86 10.05 2.47
C LEU A 16 -12.07 9.55 3.29
N GLU A 17 -13.26 10.04 3.00
CA GLU A 17 -14.50 9.54 3.62
C GLU A 17 -14.74 8.06 3.28
N LEU A 18 -14.58 7.66 2.01
CA LEU A 18 -14.66 6.25 1.60
C LEU A 18 -13.67 5.39 2.36
N ILE A 19 -12.40 5.80 2.44
CA ILE A 19 -11.35 5.08 3.16
C ILE A 19 -11.71 4.94 4.65
N ASN A 20 -12.19 6.01 5.28
CA ASN A 20 -12.59 5.99 6.69
C ASN A 20 -13.78 5.04 6.95
N ARG A 21 -14.82 5.09 6.11
CA ARG A 21 -15.97 4.18 6.23
C ARG A 21 -15.54 2.72 6.09
N THR A 22 -14.67 2.45 5.12
CA THR A 22 -14.16 1.11 4.86
C THR A 22 -13.27 0.63 6.01
N THR A 23 -12.37 1.48 6.51
CA THR A 23 -11.53 1.15 7.68
C THR A 23 -12.37 0.82 8.90
N HIS A 24 -13.43 1.61 9.15
CA HIS A 24 -14.33 1.37 10.28
C HIS A 24 -15.08 0.04 10.15
N HIS A 25 -15.50 -0.31 8.95
CA HIS A 25 -16.22 -1.56 8.67
C HIS A 25 -15.29 -2.79 8.74
N ASP A 26 -14.10 -2.72 8.16
CA ASP A 26 -13.19 -3.85 7.99
C ASP A 26 -12.19 -3.99 9.16
N GLY A 27 -12.06 -2.97 10.02
CA GLY A 27 -11.06 -2.93 11.09
C GLY A 27 -9.62 -2.76 10.61
N THR A 28 -9.40 -2.63 9.31
CA THR A 28 -8.08 -2.48 8.69
C THR A 28 -8.13 -1.42 7.59
N PRO A 29 -7.19 -0.47 7.54
CA PRO A 29 -7.12 0.49 6.44
C PRO A 29 -6.94 -0.23 5.09
N PRO A 30 -7.76 0.10 4.07
CA PRO A 30 -7.69 -0.55 2.76
C PRO A 30 -6.57 -0.01 1.86
N ILE A 31 -5.91 1.07 2.29
CA ILE A 31 -4.90 1.82 1.56
C ILE A 31 -3.71 2.07 2.48
N ALA A 32 -2.50 1.99 1.95
CA ALA A 32 -1.26 2.24 2.69
C ALA A 32 -1.14 3.69 3.17
N GLU A 33 -0.42 3.89 4.27
CA GLU A 33 -0.24 5.21 4.88
C GLU A 33 0.42 6.23 3.93
N HIS A 34 1.41 5.81 3.14
CA HIS A 34 2.07 6.72 2.19
C HIS A 34 1.08 7.28 1.16
N ILE A 35 0.12 6.48 0.69
CA ILE A 35 -0.93 6.96 -0.23
C ILE A 35 -1.85 7.96 0.48
N LEU A 36 -2.18 7.73 1.75
CA LEU A 36 -2.95 8.71 2.55
C LEU A 36 -2.21 10.05 2.69
N LEU A 37 -0.88 10.00 2.82
CA LEU A 37 -0.05 11.21 2.85
C LEU A 37 -0.04 11.90 1.48
N HIS A 38 0.09 11.15 0.38
CA HIS A 38 -0.02 11.68 -0.98
C HIS A 38 -1.38 12.33 -1.23
N LEU A 39 -2.46 11.71 -0.79
CA LEU A 39 -3.81 12.29 -0.89
C LEU A 39 -3.93 13.62 -0.13
N ARG A 40 -3.27 13.77 1.02
CA ARG A 40 -3.37 14.97 1.86
C ARG A 40 -2.43 16.11 1.46
N TYR A 41 -1.26 15.77 0.96
CA TYR A 41 -0.15 16.72 0.77
C TYR A 41 0.33 16.80 -0.67
N GLY A 42 -0.26 16.04 -1.56
CA GLY A 42 0.15 15.88 -2.95
C GLY A 42 1.01 14.63 -3.16
N GLY A 43 0.77 13.95 -4.27
CA GLY A 43 1.48 12.76 -4.70
C GLY A 43 2.54 13.03 -5.76
N ASP A 44 3.14 11.96 -6.27
CA ASP A 44 4.09 12.02 -7.36
C ASP A 44 3.39 12.30 -8.70
N LYS A 45 4.12 12.88 -9.66
CA LYS A 45 3.57 13.20 -10.99
C LYS A 45 3.13 11.97 -11.80
N ALA A 46 3.60 10.79 -11.42
CA ALA A 46 3.26 9.53 -12.06
C ALA A 46 2.14 8.76 -11.33
N ASP A 47 1.53 9.37 -10.31
CA ASP A 47 0.35 8.82 -9.65
C ASP A 47 -0.89 9.07 -10.50
N SER A 48 -1.82 8.13 -10.43
CA SER A 48 -3.14 8.25 -11.07
C SER A 48 -4.25 7.80 -10.14
N HIS A 49 -5.39 8.42 -10.28
CA HIS A 49 -6.57 8.18 -9.44
C HIS A 49 -7.76 7.75 -10.29
N LEU A 50 -8.38 6.64 -9.93
CA LEU A 50 -9.62 6.19 -10.57
C LEU A 50 -10.76 6.25 -9.54
N LEU A 51 -11.85 6.93 -9.89
CA LEU A 51 -13.00 7.11 -9.03
C LEU A 51 -14.27 6.55 -9.67
N VAL A 52 -15.05 5.87 -8.86
CA VAL A 52 -16.45 5.51 -9.18
C VAL A 52 -17.34 6.25 -8.22
N GLU A 53 -18.18 7.11 -8.76
CA GLU A 53 -19.13 7.94 -8.01
C GLU A 53 -20.57 7.46 -8.24
N LYS A 54 -21.38 7.57 -7.21
CA LYS A 54 -22.82 7.36 -7.23
C LYS A 54 -23.46 8.23 -6.14
N ASP A 55 -24.53 8.90 -6.49
CA ASP A 55 -25.33 9.74 -5.57
C ASP A 55 -24.48 10.75 -4.78
N ASN A 56 -23.55 11.43 -5.46
CA ASN A 56 -22.57 12.37 -4.90
C ASN A 56 -21.60 11.77 -3.87
N GLN A 57 -21.41 10.46 -3.88
CA GLN A 57 -20.44 9.76 -3.03
C GLN A 57 -19.45 9.00 -3.89
N VAL A 58 -18.19 8.93 -3.45
CA VAL A 58 -17.22 7.99 -4.01
C VAL A 58 -17.50 6.63 -3.38
N ILE A 59 -17.86 5.64 -4.22
CA ILE A 59 -18.15 4.26 -3.84
C ILE A 59 -17.04 3.29 -4.20
N GLY A 60 -16.08 3.74 -4.99
CA GLY A 60 -14.87 2.99 -5.34
C GLY A 60 -13.75 3.92 -5.73
N TYR A 61 -12.54 3.57 -5.31
CA TYR A 61 -11.33 4.32 -5.59
C TYR A 61 -10.18 3.36 -5.85
N ALA A 62 -9.32 3.70 -6.80
CA ALA A 62 -8.03 3.05 -7.00
C ALA A 62 -6.93 4.10 -7.13
N HIS A 63 -5.83 3.87 -6.41
CA HIS A 63 -4.58 4.61 -6.55
C HIS A 63 -3.60 3.75 -7.36
N LEU A 64 -3.10 4.30 -8.45
CA LEU A 64 -2.11 3.68 -9.31
C LEU A 64 -0.80 4.45 -9.21
N ASP A 65 0.21 3.83 -8.64
CA ASP A 65 1.59 4.33 -8.57
C ASP A 65 2.40 3.71 -9.71
N GLN A 66 3.00 4.57 -10.55
CA GLN A 66 3.87 4.19 -11.67
C GLN A 66 5.31 4.71 -11.49
N THR A 67 5.69 5.10 -10.27
CA THR A 67 7.01 5.70 -9.98
C THR A 67 8.13 4.65 -9.91
N ASP A 68 7.82 3.42 -9.50
CA ASP A 68 8.81 2.34 -9.37
C ASP A 68 9.13 1.71 -10.74
N LEU A 69 10.20 2.19 -11.37
CA LEU A 69 10.65 1.70 -12.67
C LEU A 69 11.28 0.29 -12.62
N VAL A 70 11.60 -0.21 -11.44
CA VAL A 70 12.24 -1.52 -11.24
C VAL A 70 11.20 -2.61 -10.98
N ALA A 71 10.33 -2.40 -10.01
CA ALA A 71 9.30 -3.36 -9.63
C ALA A 71 8.00 -3.19 -10.46
N GLY A 72 7.87 -2.10 -11.22
CA GLY A 72 6.72 -1.78 -12.06
C GLY A 72 5.53 -1.18 -11.32
N PRO A 73 4.44 -0.91 -12.04
CA PRO A 73 3.25 -0.26 -11.49
C PRO A 73 2.64 -1.03 -10.32
N CYS A 74 2.10 -0.27 -9.36
CA CYS A 74 1.40 -0.81 -8.20
C CYS A 74 0.03 -0.16 -8.04
N VAL A 75 -1.00 -0.96 -7.76
CA VAL A 75 -2.35 -0.48 -7.49
C VAL A 75 -2.82 -0.90 -6.11
N GLU A 76 -3.47 0.03 -5.42
CA GLU A 76 -4.29 -0.23 -4.25
C GLU A 76 -5.70 0.27 -4.53
N LEU A 77 -6.71 -0.51 -4.15
CA LEU A 77 -8.09 -0.15 -4.42
C LEU A 77 -8.99 -0.41 -3.21
N VAL A 78 -10.02 0.39 -3.13
CA VAL A 78 -11.05 0.30 -2.10
C VAL A 78 -12.44 0.39 -2.74
N VAL A 79 -13.36 -0.43 -2.24
CA VAL A 79 -14.78 -0.40 -2.59
C VAL A 79 -15.59 -0.27 -1.31
N ASP A 80 -16.53 0.66 -1.32
CA ASP A 80 -17.46 0.86 -0.21
C ASP A 80 -18.14 -0.49 0.14
N PRO A 81 -18.14 -0.88 1.41
CA PRO A 81 -18.72 -2.16 1.84
C PRO A 81 -20.14 -2.41 1.31
N SER A 82 -20.97 -1.37 1.22
CA SER A 82 -22.35 -1.45 0.74
C SER A 82 -22.48 -1.69 -0.78
N TYR A 83 -21.39 -1.52 -1.53
CA TYR A 83 -21.34 -1.70 -2.99
C TYR A 83 -20.43 -2.84 -3.44
N ARG A 84 -19.94 -3.66 -2.48
CA ARG A 84 -19.20 -4.88 -2.80
C ARG A 84 -20.10 -5.90 -3.48
N GLY A 85 -19.52 -6.74 -4.32
CA GLY A 85 -20.29 -7.71 -5.12
C GLY A 85 -21.04 -7.12 -6.32
N ALA A 86 -21.18 -5.78 -6.43
CA ALA A 86 -21.82 -5.09 -7.54
C ALA A 86 -20.92 -4.81 -8.76
N GLY A 87 -19.72 -5.36 -8.79
CA GLY A 87 -18.78 -5.23 -9.92
C GLY A 87 -17.88 -4.00 -9.89
N VAL A 88 -17.98 -3.11 -8.89
CA VAL A 88 -17.19 -1.88 -8.79
C VAL A 88 -15.69 -2.16 -8.78
N GLY A 89 -15.21 -3.08 -7.94
CA GLY A 89 -13.79 -3.46 -7.88
C GLY A 89 -13.30 -4.08 -9.20
N LYS A 90 -14.16 -4.88 -9.87
CA LYS A 90 -13.84 -5.46 -11.17
C LYS A 90 -13.69 -4.39 -12.25
N ALA A 91 -14.56 -3.37 -12.24
CA ALA A 91 -14.50 -2.26 -13.17
C ALA A 91 -13.21 -1.43 -12.96
N LEU A 92 -12.87 -1.09 -11.70
CA LEU A 92 -11.65 -0.37 -11.35
C LEU A 92 -10.40 -1.13 -11.81
N LEU A 93 -10.29 -2.40 -11.43
CA LEU A 93 -9.10 -3.21 -11.76
C LEU A 93 -8.96 -3.43 -13.27
N SER A 94 -10.08 -3.63 -13.98
CA SER A 94 -10.07 -3.73 -15.46
C SER A 94 -9.51 -2.47 -16.11
N GLU A 95 -9.86 -1.30 -15.62
CA GLU A 95 -9.36 -0.04 -16.17
C GLU A 95 -7.89 0.19 -15.86
N VAL A 96 -7.46 -0.08 -14.63
CA VAL A 96 -6.05 -0.03 -14.24
C VAL A 96 -5.20 -0.95 -15.12
N ILE A 97 -5.64 -2.19 -15.39
CA ILE A 97 -4.94 -3.12 -16.27
C ILE A 97 -4.79 -2.57 -17.70
N LYS A 98 -5.81 -1.89 -18.23
CA LYS A 98 -5.70 -1.24 -19.55
C LYS A 98 -4.67 -0.11 -19.57
N ILE A 99 -4.59 0.67 -18.49
CA ILE A 99 -3.62 1.77 -18.35
C ILE A 99 -2.19 1.22 -18.26
N CYS A 100 -1.96 0.18 -17.43
CA CYS A 100 -0.63 -0.37 -17.17
C CYS A 100 -0.11 -1.32 -18.25
N GLY A 101 -0.99 -1.94 -19.02
CA GLY A 101 -0.62 -2.90 -20.04
C GLY A 101 -0.26 -4.28 -19.49
N LYS A 102 1.04 -4.67 -19.48
CA LYS A 102 1.45 -6.08 -19.28
C LYS A 102 1.88 -6.46 -17.86
N SER A 103 2.17 -5.51 -16.99
CA SER A 103 2.70 -5.77 -15.65
C SER A 103 2.01 -4.86 -14.65
N LEU A 104 1.46 -5.45 -13.60
CA LEU A 104 0.79 -4.73 -12.52
C LEU A 104 0.93 -5.51 -11.22
N ARG A 105 1.31 -4.84 -10.16
CA ARG A 105 1.24 -5.35 -8.79
C ARG A 105 -0.05 -4.86 -8.14
N LEU A 106 -0.77 -5.76 -7.50
CA LEU A 106 -1.95 -5.43 -6.69
C LEU A 106 -1.60 -5.64 -5.22
N TRP A 107 -1.69 -4.57 -4.44
CA TRP A 107 -1.50 -4.65 -3.01
C TRP A 107 -2.87 -4.78 -2.31
N VAL A 108 -2.99 -5.79 -1.45
CA VAL A 108 -4.21 -6.08 -0.70
C VAL A 108 -3.93 -5.96 0.79
N HIS A 109 -4.70 -5.13 1.48
CA HIS A 109 -4.61 -4.97 2.94
C HIS A 109 -5.63 -5.87 3.64
N GLY A 110 -5.16 -6.55 4.68
CA GLY A 110 -5.98 -7.52 5.42
C GLY A 110 -6.23 -8.82 4.65
N GLU A 111 -7.11 -9.65 5.19
CA GLU A 111 -7.41 -11.01 4.65
C GLU A 111 -8.85 -11.12 4.12
N ALA A 112 -9.33 -10.09 3.42
CA ALA A 112 -10.68 -10.10 2.87
C ALA A 112 -10.80 -11.09 1.70
N GLU A 113 -11.62 -12.13 1.83
CA GLU A 113 -11.89 -13.12 0.77
C GLU A 113 -12.34 -12.47 -0.55
N VAL A 114 -13.06 -11.37 -0.48
CA VAL A 114 -13.52 -10.61 -1.64
C VAL A 114 -12.34 -10.07 -2.46
N ALA A 115 -11.28 -9.59 -1.80
CA ALA A 115 -10.08 -9.09 -2.47
C ALA A 115 -9.29 -10.24 -3.12
N HIS A 116 -9.15 -11.37 -2.43
CA HIS A 116 -8.52 -12.56 -2.99
C HIS A 116 -9.29 -13.11 -4.20
N SER A 117 -10.63 -13.16 -4.11
CA SER A 117 -11.49 -13.58 -5.23
C SER A 117 -11.38 -12.65 -6.43
N LEU A 118 -11.30 -11.33 -6.18
CA LEU A 118 -11.09 -10.34 -7.24
C LEU A 118 -9.72 -10.56 -7.92
N ALA A 119 -8.64 -10.66 -7.16
CA ALA A 119 -7.30 -10.91 -7.68
C ALA A 119 -7.24 -12.20 -8.52
N ALA A 120 -7.79 -13.29 -8.01
CA ALA A 120 -7.85 -14.57 -8.72
C ALA A 120 -8.64 -14.48 -10.04
N SER A 121 -9.73 -13.69 -10.09
CA SER A 121 -10.54 -13.50 -11.30
C SER A 121 -9.79 -12.79 -12.44
N PHE A 122 -8.67 -12.13 -12.14
CA PHE A 122 -7.75 -11.48 -13.09
C PHE A 122 -6.40 -12.21 -13.22
N ASN A 123 -6.30 -13.45 -12.72
CA ASN A 123 -5.10 -14.28 -12.73
C ASN A 123 -3.89 -13.65 -12.03
N PHE A 124 -4.13 -12.87 -10.97
CA PHE A 124 -3.04 -12.43 -10.10
C PHE A 124 -2.55 -13.60 -9.24
N GLU A 125 -1.24 -13.76 -9.17
CA GLU A 125 -0.59 -14.73 -8.29
C GLU A 125 -0.14 -14.05 -7.00
N LYS A 126 -0.38 -14.70 -5.86
CA LYS A 126 0.10 -14.20 -4.56
C LYS A 126 1.60 -14.45 -4.44
N ILE A 127 2.37 -13.37 -4.48
CA ILE A 127 3.83 -13.43 -4.50
C ILE A 127 4.48 -13.12 -3.15
N ARG A 128 3.79 -12.37 -2.29
CA ARG A 128 4.34 -11.95 -0.99
C ARG A 128 3.23 -11.74 0.04
N THR A 129 3.56 -11.99 1.30
CA THR A 129 2.77 -11.57 2.45
C THR A 129 3.65 -10.78 3.41
N VAL A 130 3.20 -9.59 3.80
CA VAL A 130 3.83 -8.78 4.84
C VAL A 130 2.95 -8.84 6.08
N LEU A 131 3.50 -9.28 7.20
CA LEU A 131 2.79 -9.37 8.47
C LEU A 131 3.04 -8.12 9.29
N GLN A 132 1.95 -7.48 9.73
CA GLN A 132 2.01 -6.44 10.75
C GLN A 132 1.73 -7.09 12.10
N MET A 133 2.63 -6.91 13.05
CA MET A 133 2.52 -7.48 14.39
C MET A 133 2.44 -6.37 15.42
N SER A 134 1.56 -6.55 16.40
CA SER A 134 1.46 -5.67 17.56
C SER A 134 1.48 -6.47 18.87
N LYS A 135 2.01 -5.89 19.93
CA LYS A 135 2.00 -6.47 21.27
C LYS A 135 1.67 -5.40 22.30
N SER A 136 0.80 -5.73 23.23
CA SER A 136 0.61 -4.88 24.44
C SER A 136 1.91 -4.81 25.24
N LEU A 137 2.26 -3.63 25.69
CA LEU A 137 3.45 -3.40 26.51
C LEU A 137 3.14 -3.41 28.02
N SER A 138 1.90 -3.76 28.42
CA SER A 138 1.49 -3.82 29.84
C SER A 138 2.21 -4.89 30.65
N ASP A 139 2.65 -5.99 30.02
CA ASP A 139 3.32 -7.13 30.65
C ASP A 139 4.68 -7.42 29.98
N ILE A 140 5.54 -6.41 29.94
CA ILE A 140 6.87 -6.60 29.38
C ILE A 140 7.72 -7.35 30.40
N GLN A 141 8.23 -8.53 30.00
CA GLN A 141 9.27 -9.21 30.75
C GLN A 141 10.55 -8.36 30.78
N PRO A 142 11.33 -8.40 31.86
CA PRO A 142 12.60 -7.70 31.93
C PRO A 142 13.43 -8.00 30.66
N LEU A 143 13.91 -6.94 30.02
CA LEU A 143 14.78 -7.10 28.87
C LEU A 143 16.08 -7.79 29.30
N PRO A 144 16.65 -8.68 28.46
CA PRO A 144 17.99 -9.23 28.70
C PRO A 144 18.99 -8.08 28.82
N ALA A 145 20.00 -8.26 29.65
CA ALA A 145 21.05 -7.27 29.76
C ALA A 145 21.77 -7.12 28.41
N ILE A 146 21.91 -5.89 27.98
CA ILE A 146 22.65 -5.54 26.75
C ILE A 146 24.15 -5.67 27.11
N ASP A 147 24.93 -6.20 26.23
CA ASP A 147 26.39 -6.27 26.38
C ASP A 147 26.92 -4.84 26.62
N LYS A 148 27.80 -4.72 27.60
CA LYS A 148 28.38 -3.43 28.01
C LYS A 148 29.19 -2.74 26.91
N GLU A 149 29.65 -3.50 25.92
CA GLU A 149 30.37 -2.98 24.77
C GLU A 149 29.46 -2.35 23.72
N ILE A 150 28.12 -2.60 23.80
CA ILE A 150 27.13 -2.02 22.89
C ILE A 150 26.72 -0.65 23.39
N ILE A 151 27.01 0.38 22.59
CA ILE A 151 26.62 1.76 22.87
C ILE A 151 25.32 2.05 22.12
N ILE A 152 24.25 2.35 22.88
CA ILE A 152 22.98 2.83 22.32
C ILE A 152 22.91 4.34 22.50
N ARG A 153 22.75 5.07 21.41
CA ARG A 153 22.60 6.52 21.40
C ARG A 153 21.61 6.95 20.33
N SER A 154 21.19 8.18 20.38
CA SER A 154 20.36 8.79 19.35
C SER A 154 21.12 8.88 18.03
N PHE A 155 20.41 8.68 16.91
CA PHE A 155 20.91 8.91 15.56
C PHE A 155 21.12 10.41 15.33
N LEU A 156 22.27 10.78 14.78
CA LEU A 156 22.60 12.16 14.46
C LEU A 156 22.59 12.36 12.93
N PRO A 157 21.54 12.97 12.37
CA PRO A 157 21.47 13.23 10.92
C PRO A 157 22.69 14.01 10.43
N GLY A 158 23.24 13.58 9.30
CA GLY A 158 24.46 14.17 8.72
C GLY A 158 25.77 13.57 9.25
N ILE A 159 25.81 13.10 10.50
CA ILE A 159 26.99 12.42 11.07
C ILE A 159 26.89 10.90 10.82
N ASP A 160 25.74 10.32 11.14
CA ASP A 160 25.53 8.86 11.06
C ASP A 160 24.91 8.42 9.73
N SER A 161 24.55 9.36 8.85
CA SER A 161 23.77 9.09 7.65
C SER A 161 24.47 8.16 6.67
N ASP A 162 25.77 8.36 6.45
CA ASP A 162 26.55 7.57 5.50
C ASP A 162 26.75 6.14 5.99
N ASP A 163 27.09 5.96 7.26
CA ASP A 163 27.28 4.65 7.88
C ASP A 163 25.97 3.86 7.91
N TRP A 164 24.86 4.53 8.24
CA TRP A 164 23.53 3.95 8.20
C TRP A 164 23.16 3.52 6.78
N LEU A 165 23.40 4.38 5.77
CA LEU A 165 23.10 4.07 4.37
C LEU A 165 23.92 2.89 3.86
N GLN A 166 25.22 2.82 4.21
CA GLN A 166 26.07 1.70 3.83
C GLN A 166 25.59 0.39 4.46
N LEU A 167 25.25 0.40 5.76
CA LEU A 167 24.70 -0.76 6.45
C LEU A 167 23.39 -1.22 5.85
N ASN A 168 22.48 -0.28 5.61
CA ASN A 168 21.16 -0.56 5.02
C ASN A 168 21.30 -1.18 3.62
N ASN A 169 22.14 -0.61 2.77
CA ASN A 169 22.40 -1.13 1.42
C ASN A 169 23.04 -2.54 1.47
N LYS A 170 23.91 -2.80 2.42
CA LYS A 170 24.50 -4.13 2.60
C LYS A 170 23.44 -5.18 2.99
N VAL A 171 22.54 -4.83 3.90
CA VAL A 171 21.45 -5.73 4.32
C VAL A 171 20.45 -5.95 3.18
N LEU A 172 20.06 -4.91 2.45
CA LEU A 172 19.14 -5.01 1.32
C LEU A 172 19.72 -5.85 0.17
N LYS A 173 21.02 -5.74 -0.12
CA LYS A 173 21.69 -6.62 -1.11
C LYS A 173 21.61 -8.09 -0.70
N ILE A 174 21.77 -8.42 0.58
CA ILE A 174 21.63 -9.78 1.08
C ILE A 174 20.17 -10.27 0.90
N ILE A 175 19.19 -9.42 1.16
CA ILE A 175 17.78 -9.76 0.97
C ILE A 175 17.49 -9.96 -0.52
N GLN A 176 17.95 -9.07 -1.40
CA GLN A 176 17.79 -9.18 -2.85
C GLN A 176 18.49 -10.41 -3.42
N SER A 177 19.68 -10.76 -2.96
CA SER A 177 20.40 -11.97 -3.41
C SER A 177 19.70 -13.26 -2.99
N ARG A 178 19.02 -13.28 -1.85
CA ARG A 178 18.15 -14.39 -1.42
C ARG A 178 16.83 -14.41 -2.20
N ALA A 179 16.33 -13.26 -2.64
CA ALA A 179 15.12 -13.12 -3.46
C ALA A 179 15.40 -13.39 -4.97
N ALA A 180 16.63 -13.27 -5.44
CA ALA A 180 17.03 -13.59 -6.82
C ALA A 180 16.96 -15.10 -7.16
N GLY A 181 16.74 -15.97 -6.17
CA GLY A 181 16.25 -17.33 -6.40
C GLY A 181 14.73 -17.30 -6.60
N ARG A 182 14.24 -16.94 -7.78
CA ARG A 182 12.82 -17.07 -8.22
C ARG A 182 11.78 -16.84 -7.11
N TYR A 183 11.77 -15.68 -6.49
CA TYR A 183 10.68 -15.24 -5.64
C TYR A 183 10.22 -13.88 -6.12
N LEU A 184 9.13 -13.91 -6.81
CA LEU A 184 8.25 -12.78 -7.04
C LEU A 184 7.99 -12.08 -5.70
N ILE A 185 8.19 -10.77 -5.66
CA ILE A 185 7.83 -9.90 -4.54
C ILE A 185 6.35 -9.60 -4.62
#